data_0c2399689c152cea679dbd4885b9ffd3
#
_entry.id   0c2399689c152cea679dbd4885b9ffd3
#
_cell.length_a   1.000
_cell.length_b   1.000
_cell.length_c   1.000
_cell.angle_alpha   90.00
_cell.angle_beta   90.00
_cell.angle_gamma   90.00
#
_symmetry.space_group_name_H-M   'P 1'
#
loop_
_entity.id
_entity.type
_entity.pdbx_description
1 polymer ?
#
loop_
_entity_poly.entity_id
_entity_poly.type
_entity_poly.pdbx_seq_one_letter_code
_entity_poly.pdbx_strand_id
1 'polypeptide(L)'
;MMEYRIYAGTYAGADENGIFRYRMDGNSQILERQLALPGISNPSYLALSQNGTMMYAVMEDMEYHGNAGGGVCAIKCRENSLE
;
A
#
# COMPACT_ATOMS: atom_id res chain seq x y z
N MET A 1 9.27 -9.93 22.03
CA MET A 1 8.53 -8.78 21.53
C MET A 1 8.07 -9.05 20.10
N MET A 2 6.80 -8.85 19.83
CA MET A 2 6.24 -9.04 18.49
C MET A 2 6.03 -7.69 17.82
N GLU A 3 6.48 -7.61 16.59
CA GLU A 3 6.34 -6.43 15.78
C GLU A 3 5.64 -6.80 14.48
N TYR A 4 4.66 -6.01 14.09
CA TYR A 4 3.88 -6.26 12.89
C TYR A 4 4.05 -5.11 11.91
N ARG A 5 4.12 -5.46 10.63
CA ARG A 5 4.01 -4.51 9.53
C ARG A 5 2.60 -4.57 8.98
N ILE A 6 1.97 -3.41 8.89
CA ILE A 6 0.61 -3.30 8.40
C ILE A 6 0.59 -2.37 7.21
N TYR A 7 -0.03 -2.80 6.12
CA TYR A 7 -0.20 -1.99 4.92
C TYR A 7 -1.66 -1.60 4.79
N ALA A 8 -1.91 -0.33 4.54
CA ALA A 8 -3.25 0.19 4.35
C ALA A 8 -3.36 0.88 3.00
N GLY A 9 -4.39 0.52 2.24
CA GLY A 9 -4.77 1.19 1.01
C GLY A 9 -5.90 2.16 1.25
N THR A 10 -6.12 3.06 0.29
CA THR A 10 -7.13 4.11 0.40
C THR A 10 -7.77 4.38 -0.96
N TYR A 11 -8.77 5.26 -0.98
CA TYR A 11 -9.35 5.81 -2.21
C TYR A 11 -8.78 7.22 -2.46
N ALA A 12 -7.46 7.33 -2.50
CA ALA A 12 -6.79 8.60 -2.73
C ALA A 12 -6.36 8.75 -4.20
N GLY A 13 -6.36 9.96 -4.71
CA GLY A 13 -5.87 10.23 -6.05
C GLY A 13 -4.36 10.01 -6.17
N ALA A 14 -3.85 9.90 -7.39
CA ALA A 14 -2.44 9.60 -7.63
C ALA A 14 -1.49 10.69 -7.13
N ASP A 15 -1.96 11.91 -6.94
CA ASP A 15 -1.17 13.02 -6.41
C ASP A 15 -1.11 13.05 -4.88
N GLU A 16 -1.79 12.13 -4.22
CA GLU A 16 -1.82 12.00 -2.77
C GLU A 16 -1.17 10.68 -2.34
N ASN A 17 -0.79 10.59 -1.07
CA ASN A 17 -0.34 9.32 -0.52
C ASN A 17 -1.54 8.36 -0.41
N GLY A 18 -1.47 7.23 -1.09
CA GLY A 18 -2.57 6.27 -1.14
C GLY A 18 -2.31 4.98 -0.39
N ILE A 19 -1.04 4.62 -0.22
CA ILE A 19 -0.65 3.40 0.48
C ILE A 19 0.25 3.79 1.64
N PHE A 20 -0.02 3.21 2.81
CA PHE A 20 0.75 3.49 4.03
C PHE A 20 1.25 2.20 4.63
N ARG A 21 2.46 2.24 5.18
CA ARG A 21 2.99 1.16 5.99
C ARG A 21 3.12 1.63 7.43
N TYR A 22 2.58 0.83 8.33
CA TYR A 22 2.64 1.07 9.77
C TYR A 22 3.41 -0.04 10.45
N ARG A 23 4.05 0.31 11.55
CA ARG A 23 4.62 -0.65 12.48
C ARG A 23 3.74 -0.69 13.71
N MET A 24 3.36 -1.87 14.14
CA MET A 24 2.62 -2.05 15.39
C MET A 24 3.42 -2.90 16.34
N ASP A 25 3.60 -2.40 17.57
CA ASP A 25 4.18 -3.17 18.66
C ASP A 25 3.06 -3.99 19.31
N GLY A 26 3.19 -5.32 19.31
CA GLY A 26 2.18 -6.21 19.85
C GLY A 26 1.98 -6.08 21.35
N ASN A 27 2.98 -5.59 22.09
CA ASN A 27 2.87 -5.43 23.53
C ASN A 27 2.15 -4.15 23.93
N SER A 28 2.55 -3.01 23.36
CA SER A 28 1.98 -1.71 23.68
C SER A 28 0.79 -1.36 22.81
N GLN A 29 0.62 -2.06 21.68
CA GLN A 29 -0.40 -1.79 20.68
C GLN A 29 -0.32 -0.38 20.09
N ILE A 30 0.86 0.20 20.09
CA ILE A 30 1.11 1.49 19.47
C ILE A 30 1.32 1.29 17.97
N LEU A 31 0.60 2.08 17.17
CA LEU A 31 0.69 2.07 15.72
C LEU A 31 1.49 3.28 15.27
N GLU A 32 2.57 3.05 14.52
CA GLU A 32 3.45 4.10 14.06
C GLU A 32 3.57 4.06 12.54
N ARG A 33 3.30 5.19 11.88
CA ARG A 33 3.43 5.27 10.43
C ARG A 33 4.91 5.36 10.05
N GLN A 34 5.35 4.45 9.18
CA GLN A 34 6.73 4.39 8.72
C GLN A 34 6.92 4.95 7.32
N LEU A 35 6.04 4.59 6.41
CA LEU A 35 6.16 4.93 4.99
C LEU A 35 4.81 5.31 4.41
N ALA A 36 4.85 6.15 3.38
CA ALA A 36 3.70 6.49 2.56
C ALA A 36 4.12 6.50 1.10
N LEU A 37 3.25 6.03 0.22
CA LEU A 37 3.54 5.94 -1.21
C LEU A 37 2.47 6.68 -2.01
N PRO A 38 2.85 7.74 -2.73
CA PRO A 38 1.97 8.39 -3.70
C PRO A 38 2.10 7.75 -5.09
N GLY A 39 1.39 8.27 -6.05
CA GLY A 39 1.56 7.88 -7.46
C GLY A 39 0.64 6.76 -7.92
N ILE A 40 -0.19 6.22 -7.04
CA ILE A 40 -1.12 5.14 -7.37
C ILE A 40 -2.53 5.62 -7.09
N SER A 41 -3.39 5.57 -8.09
CA SER A 41 -4.76 6.07 -7.97
C SER A 41 -5.66 5.02 -7.32
N ASN A 42 -6.34 5.41 -6.27
CA ASN A 42 -7.33 4.59 -5.54
C ASN A 42 -6.86 3.16 -5.24
N PRO A 43 -5.71 3.00 -4.54
CA PRO A 43 -5.19 1.67 -4.21
C PRO A 43 -5.97 1.08 -3.04
N SER A 44 -7.18 0.63 -3.31
CA SER A 44 -8.15 0.26 -2.29
C SER A 44 -8.00 -1.18 -1.79
N TYR A 45 -7.34 -2.04 -2.54
CA TYR A 45 -7.16 -3.43 -2.16
C TYR A 45 -5.70 -3.85 -2.37
N LEU A 46 -5.11 -4.46 -1.34
CA LEU A 46 -3.70 -4.83 -1.34
C LEU A 46 -3.55 -6.33 -1.07
N ALA A 47 -2.56 -6.94 -1.71
CA ALA A 47 -2.18 -8.32 -1.44
C ALA A 47 -0.67 -8.41 -1.40
N LEU A 48 -0.13 -9.12 -0.40
CA LEU A 48 1.30 -9.31 -0.26
C LEU A 48 1.72 -10.66 -0.83
N SER A 49 2.91 -10.73 -1.40
CA SER A 49 3.53 -12.01 -1.71
C SER A 49 3.83 -12.77 -0.42
N GLN A 50 4.05 -14.07 -0.53
CA GLN A 50 4.23 -14.94 0.64
C GLN A 50 5.39 -14.50 1.53
N ASN A 51 6.47 -14.00 0.95
CA ASN A 51 7.62 -13.53 1.70
C ASN A 51 7.57 -12.03 2.06
N GLY A 52 6.52 -11.33 1.67
CA GLY A 52 6.34 -9.92 1.99
C GLY A 52 7.21 -8.95 1.20
N THR A 53 7.93 -9.40 0.16
CA THR A 53 8.81 -8.53 -0.62
C THR A 53 8.10 -7.81 -1.76
N MET A 54 6.94 -8.31 -2.16
CA MET A 54 6.13 -7.69 -3.21
C MET A 54 4.72 -7.45 -2.72
N MET A 55 4.15 -6.35 -3.13
CA MET A 55 2.75 -6.02 -2.86
C MET A 55 2.06 -5.71 -4.19
N TYR A 56 0.84 -6.18 -4.33
CA TYR A 56 0.01 -5.93 -5.50
C TYR A 56 -1.18 -5.08 -5.07
N ALA A 57 -1.38 -3.97 -5.76
CA ALA A 57 -2.46 -3.04 -5.44
C ALA A 57 -3.45 -2.98 -6.60
N VAL A 58 -4.73 -3.09 -6.28
CA VAL A 58 -5.80 -2.88 -7.25
C VAL A 58 -6.13 -1.39 -7.24
N MET A 59 -6.10 -0.78 -8.43
CA MET A 59 -6.49 0.61 -8.61
C MET A 59 -7.94 0.64 -9.08
N GLU A 60 -8.83 1.08 -8.19
CA GLU A 60 -10.27 1.11 -8.45
C GLU A 60 -10.69 2.41 -9.12
N ASP A 61 -10.34 2.55 -10.39
CA ASP A 61 -10.71 3.71 -11.19
C ASP A 61 -11.78 3.35 -12.20
N MET A 62 -12.65 4.31 -12.52
CA MET A 62 -13.61 4.14 -13.61
C MET A 62 -12.90 4.14 -14.97
N GLU A 63 -11.74 4.80 -15.05
CA GLU A 63 -10.94 4.89 -16.26
C GLU A 63 -9.47 4.82 -15.89
N TYR A 64 -8.69 4.02 -16.63
CA TYR A 64 -7.27 3.87 -16.44
C TYR A 64 -6.57 3.98 -17.78
N HIS A 65 -5.68 4.97 -17.92
CA HIS A 65 -4.96 5.26 -19.16
C HIS A 65 -5.90 5.40 -20.36
N GLY A 66 -7.05 6.07 -20.18
CA GLY A 66 -8.02 6.29 -21.22
C GLY A 66 -8.93 5.11 -21.52
N ASN A 67 -8.81 4.02 -20.78
CA ASN A 67 -9.66 2.83 -20.94
C ASN A 67 -10.56 2.66 -19.73
N ALA A 68 -11.76 2.13 -19.94
CA ALA A 68 -12.68 1.87 -18.85
C ALA A 68 -12.12 0.80 -17.91
N GLY A 69 -12.34 0.98 -16.61
CA GLY A 69 -11.91 0.05 -15.59
C GLY A 69 -10.63 0.47 -14.89
N GLY A 70 -10.19 -0.33 -13.94
CA GLY A 70 -9.02 -0.08 -13.15
C GLY A 70 -7.79 -0.84 -13.63
N GLY A 71 -6.83 -0.98 -12.76
CA GLY A 71 -5.61 -1.72 -13.04
C GLY A 71 -5.04 -2.38 -11.80
N VAL A 72 -3.93 -3.06 -12.00
CA VAL A 72 -3.16 -3.67 -10.91
C VAL A 72 -1.71 -3.21 -11.06
N CYS A 73 -1.09 -2.82 -9.96
CA CYS A 73 0.32 -2.50 -9.96
C CYS A 73 1.08 -3.36 -8.96
N ALA A 74 2.37 -3.55 -9.23
CA ALA A 74 3.28 -4.29 -8.36
C ALA A 74 4.23 -3.30 -7.69
N ILE A 75 4.42 -3.45 -6.39
CA ILE A 75 5.24 -2.57 -5.58
C ILE A 75 6.27 -3.41 -4.85
N LYS A 76 7.53 -3.01 -4.92
CA LYS A 76 8.58 -3.65 -4.13
C LYS A 76 8.54 -3.13 -2.72
N CYS A 77 8.44 -4.05 -1.76
CA CYS A 77 8.44 -3.71 -0.34
C CYS A 77 9.84 -3.91 0.21
N ARG A 78 10.52 -2.81 0.50
CA ARG A 78 11.87 -2.83 1.06
C ARG A 78 11.82 -2.40 2.52
N GLU A 79 12.93 -2.57 3.22
CA GLU A 79 13.04 -2.17 4.63
C GLU A 79 12.65 -0.70 4.84
N ASN A 80 13.16 0.19 3.98
CA ASN A 80 13.00 1.63 4.16
C ASN A 80 12.24 2.30 3.01
N SER A 81 11.63 1.55 2.10
CA SER A 81 10.94 2.15 0.96
C SER A 81 9.89 1.22 0.37
N LEU A 82 8.94 1.84 -0.32
CA LEU A 82 7.97 1.16 -1.18
C LEU A 82 8.19 1.69 -2.60
N GLU A 83 8.41 0.81 -3.53
CA GLU A 83 8.71 1.15 -4.91
C GLU A 83 7.75 0.43 -5.86
#